data_e5ba724578452947095c9356b4c4ddb7
#
_entry.id   e5ba724578452947095c9356b4c4ddb7
#
_cell.length_a   1.000
_cell.length_b   1.000
_cell.length_c   1.000
_cell.angle_alpha   90.00
_cell.angle_beta   90.00
_cell.angle_gamma   90.00
#
_symmetry.space_group_name_H-M   'P 1'
#
loop_
_entity.id
_entity.type
_entity.pdbx_description
1 polymer ?
#
loop_
_entity_poly.entity_id
_entity_poly.type
_entity_poly.pdbx_seq_one_letter_code
_entity_poly.pdbx_strand_id
1 'polypeptide(L)'
;SDVYKRQIITCLFTIAMTLALVSGPSRKSLSAALGCAGGVMVAGILSFFMDHVMKLTGYLNDETMYVSLLNESSPIDLRAIIFAAIIIGAMGATMDVAMDISSSLFEIHRKIPDISFWHLVQSGFNIGRDIMGTMANTLILAYIGSSLTTVLLYASYQASLEQLLNRELIIVELLQALSGSIGILCTIPISAFIASGLCCMKKRAIKKEA
;
A
#
# COMPACT_ATOMS: atom_id res chain seq x y z
N SER A 1 13.47 10.23 13.69
CA SER A 1 12.66 11.08 12.77
C SER A 1 13.21 11.09 11.34
N ASP A 2 14.53 11.01 11.13
CA ASP A 2 15.11 11.11 9.77
C ASP A 2 14.99 9.82 8.94
N VAL A 3 14.92 8.65 9.57
CA VAL A 3 14.72 7.37 8.89
C VAL A 3 13.36 7.34 8.20
N TYR A 4 12.29 7.72 8.90
CA TYR A 4 10.94 7.78 8.33
C TYR A 4 10.83 8.78 7.17
N LYS A 5 11.50 9.94 7.27
CA LYS A 5 11.53 10.92 6.17
C LYS A 5 12.21 10.35 4.92
N ARG A 6 13.38 9.72 5.09
CA ARG A 6 14.11 9.07 3.99
C ARG A 6 13.27 7.98 3.34
N GLN A 7 12.57 7.18 4.15
CA GLN A 7 11.68 6.13 3.67
C GLN A 7 10.53 6.68 2.82
N ILE A 8 9.84 7.72 3.29
CA ILE A 8 8.76 8.36 2.52
C ILE A 8 9.27 8.89 1.18
N ILE A 9 10.43 9.55 1.18
CA ILE A 9 11.05 10.06 -0.06
C ILE A 9 11.37 8.91 -1.02
N THR A 10 11.96 7.82 -0.51
CA THR A 10 12.29 6.64 -1.32
C THR A 10 11.03 6.00 -1.89
N CYS A 11 9.98 5.84 -1.10
CA CYS A 11 8.70 5.30 -1.57
C CYS A 11 8.07 6.17 -2.65
N LEU A 12 8.00 7.48 -2.45
CA LEU A 12 7.47 8.42 -3.45
C LEU A 12 8.29 8.40 -4.74
N PHE A 13 9.61 8.35 -4.63
CA PHE A 13 10.50 8.22 -5.79
C PHE A 13 10.26 6.90 -6.53
N THR A 14 10.15 5.79 -5.81
CA THR A 14 9.88 4.46 -6.39
C THR A 14 8.53 4.44 -7.10
N ILE A 15 7.47 4.96 -6.48
CA ILE A 15 6.14 5.07 -7.10
C ILE A 15 6.22 5.88 -8.40
N ALA A 16 6.83 7.07 -8.34
CA ALA A 16 6.93 7.95 -9.49
C ALA A 16 7.74 7.32 -10.64
N MET A 17 8.87 6.70 -10.30
CA MET A 17 9.77 6.07 -11.28
C MET A 17 9.13 4.84 -11.91
N THR A 18 8.54 3.96 -11.11
CA THR A 18 7.87 2.75 -11.61
C THR A 18 6.71 3.10 -12.55
N LEU A 19 5.85 4.04 -12.14
CA LEU A 19 4.72 4.44 -12.97
C LEU A 19 5.14 5.21 -14.23
N ALA A 20 6.23 5.99 -14.16
CA ALA A 20 6.79 6.65 -15.34
C ALA A 20 7.37 5.64 -16.34
N LEU A 21 8.02 4.58 -15.87
CA LEU A 21 8.58 3.53 -16.71
C LEU A 21 7.49 2.63 -17.32
N VAL A 22 6.50 2.23 -16.53
CA VAL A 22 5.44 1.30 -16.96
C VAL A 22 4.42 1.98 -17.88
N SER A 23 3.99 3.19 -17.53
CA SER A 23 2.87 3.88 -18.21
C SER A 23 3.28 5.11 -19.01
N GLY A 24 4.56 5.47 -18.95
CA GLY A 24 5.09 6.71 -19.51
C GLY A 24 4.65 7.95 -18.71
N PRO A 25 5.25 9.12 -18.97
CA PRO A 25 4.88 10.38 -18.34
C PRO A 25 3.53 10.89 -18.91
N SER A 26 2.44 10.51 -18.27
CA SER A 26 1.08 10.83 -18.68
C SER A 26 0.24 11.31 -17.50
N ARG A 27 -0.86 12.01 -17.78
CA ARG A 27 -1.83 12.40 -16.73
C ARG A 27 -2.43 11.18 -16.01
N LYS A 28 -2.55 10.07 -16.71
CA LYS A 28 -2.98 8.78 -16.17
C LYS A 28 -1.98 8.28 -15.13
N SER A 29 -0.68 8.30 -15.47
CA SER A 29 0.40 7.91 -14.55
C SER A 29 0.45 8.84 -13.33
N LEU A 30 0.29 10.15 -13.51
CA LEU A 30 0.21 11.10 -12.41
C LEU A 30 -0.98 10.82 -11.49
N SER A 31 -2.15 10.51 -12.06
CA SER A 31 -3.34 10.15 -11.28
C SER A 31 -3.10 8.90 -10.43
N ALA A 32 -2.52 7.86 -11.04
CA ALA A 32 -2.19 6.62 -10.36
C ALA A 32 -1.13 6.84 -9.25
N ALA A 33 -0.11 7.66 -9.52
CA ALA A 33 0.91 7.99 -8.52
C ALA A 33 0.33 8.68 -7.29
N LEU A 34 -0.54 9.67 -7.49
CA LEU A 34 -1.21 10.38 -6.40
C LEU A 34 -2.19 9.47 -5.63
N GLY A 35 -2.92 8.61 -6.34
CA GLY A 35 -3.82 7.63 -5.73
C GLY A 35 -3.06 6.61 -4.87
N CYS A 36 -1.98 6.05 -5.41
CA CYS A 36 -1.08 5.14 -4.71
C CYS A 36 -0.45 5.81 -3.48
N ALA A 37 0.11 7.02 -3.64
CA ALA A 37 0.70 7.77 -2.53
C ALA A 37 -0.32 8.01 -1.40
N GLY A 38 -1.57 8.32 -1.74
CA GLY A 38 -2.65 8.47 -0.77
C GLY A 38 -2.95 7.17 -0.01
N GLY A 39 -3.05 6.04 -0.71
CA GLY A 39 -3.27 4.72 -0.09
C GLY A 39 -2.12 4.28 0.81
N VAL A 40 -0.89 4.45 0.34
CA VAL A 40 0.33 4.15 1.12
C VAL A 40 0.43 5.04 2.35
N MET A 41 0.03 6.32 2.26
CA MET A 41 0.01 7.22 3.40
C MET A 41 -0.97 6.74 4.47
N VAL A 42 -2.16 6.29 4.09
CA VAL A 42 -3.14 5.72 5.03
C VAL A 42 -2.60 4.45 5.69
N ALA A 43 -2.01 3.53 4.90
CA ALA A 43 -1.39 2.32 5.43
C ALA A 43 -0.25 2.65 6.42
N GLY A 44 0.58 3.65 6.10
CA GLY A 44 1.67 4.12 6.96
C GLY A 44 1.17 4.73 8.27
N ILE A 45 0.12 5.57 8.23
CA ILE A 45 -0.48 6.16 9.43
C ILE A 45 -1.05 5.04 10.32
N LEU A 46 -1.75 4.07 9.73
CA LEU A 46 -2.31 2.95 10.47
C LEU A 46 -1.21 2.12 11.12
N SER A 47 -0.16 1.79 10.38
CA SER A 47 1.00 1.02 10.89
C SER A 47 1.69 1.76 12.04
N PHE A 48 1.89 3.07 11.90
CA PHE A 48 2.48 3.89 12.96
C PHE A 48 1.62 3.92 14.23
N PHE A 49 0.30 4.04 14.07
CA PHE A 49 -0.65 4.00 15.17
C PHE A 49 -0.62 2.64 15.88
N MET A 50 -0.60 1.55 15.12
CA MET A 50 -0.57 0.20 15.66
C MET A 50 0.74 -0.12 16.37
N ASP A 51 1.89 0.32 15.84
CA ASP A 51 3.20 0.20 16.52
C ASP A 51 3.17 0.89 17.88
N HIS A 52 2.58 2.08 17.96
CA HIS A 52 2.46 2.81 19.21
C HIS A 52 1.56 2.11 20.25
N VAL A 53 0.47 1.47 19.79
CA VAL A 53 -0.47 0.73 20.66
C VAL A 53 0.13 -0.59 21.12
N MET A 54 0.77 -1.33 20.21
CA MET A 54 1.28 -2.68 20.48
C MET A 54 2.68 -2.69 21.09
N LYS A 55 3.40 -1.55 21.05
CA LYS A 55 4.76 -1.41 21.57
C LYS A 55 5.71 -2.49 21.05
N LEU A 56 5.70 -2.70 19.71
CA LEU A 56 6.55 -3.68 19.07
C LEU A 56 8.01 -3.43 19.44
N THR A 57 8.75 -4.50 19.70
CA THR A 57 10.17 -4.40 20.06
C THR A 57 11.08 -4.48 18.84
N GLY A 58 10.62 -5.15 17.79
CA GLY A 58 11.37 -5.41 16.57
C GLY A 58 12.20 -6.69 16.59
N TYR A 59 12.22 -7.41 17.69
CA TYR A 59 12.90 -8.69 17.79
C TYR A 59 12.01 -9.82 17.27
N LEU A 60 11.93 -9.96 15.95
CA LEU A 60 11.04 -10.93 15.30
C LEU A 60 11.60 -12.35 15.36
N ASN A 61 12.89 -12.50 15.06
CA ASN A 61 13.59 -13.77 14.93
C ASN A 61 14.98 -13.68 15.58
N ASP A 62 15.62 -14.84 15.76
CA ASP A 62 17.02 -14.93 16.21
C ASP A 62 17.96 -14.14 15.30
N GLU A 63 17.68 -14.07 13.99
CA GLU A 63 18.45 -13.28 13.02
C GLU A 63 18.41 -11.78 13.35
N THR A 64 17.26 -11.22 13.73
CA THR A 64 17.14 -9.80 14.12
C THR A 64 17.87 -9.52 15.42
N MET A 65 17.90 -10.50 16.33
CA MET A 65 18.67 -10.44 17.56
C MET A 65 20.18 -10.43 17.26
N TYR A 66 20.67 -11.30 16.37
CA TYR A 66 22.06 -11.30 15.93
C TYR A 66 22.48 -9.99 15.28
N VAL A 67 21.63 -9.42 14.41
CA VAL A 67 21.90 -8.13 13.78
C VAL A 67 22.04 -7.02 14.81
N SER A 68 21.24 -7.04 15.87
CA SER A 68 21.35 -6.05 16.96
C SER A 68 22.64 -6.20 17.77
N LEU A 69 23.12 -7.43 17.98
CA LEU A 69 24.36 -7.73 18.72
C LEU A 69 25.63 -7.39 17.93
N LEU A 70 25.60 -7.57 16.59
CA LEU A 70 26.76 -7.30 15.73
C LEU A 70 27.04 -5.81 15.57
N ASN A 71 26.12 -4.93 15.91
CA ASN A 71 26.22 -3.51 15.62
C ASN A 71 26.16 -2.62 16.86
N GLU A 72 26.97 -2.95 17.87
CA GLU A 72 27.07 -2.19 19.15
C GLU A 72 27.42 -0.71 18.95
N SER A 73 28.19 -0.39 17.90
CA SER A 73 28.64 0.99 17.61
C SER A 73 27.58 1.86 16.91
N SER A 74 26.54 1.26 16.32
CA SER A 74 25.47 1.98 15.61
C SER A 74 24.16 1.16 15.68
N PRO A 75 23.35 1.33 16.73
CA PRO A 75 22.14 0.53 16.91
C PRO A 75 21.17 0.72 15.77
N ILE A 76 20.82 -0.37 15.10
CA ILE A 76 19.83 -0.39 14.02
C ILE A 76 18.43 -0.30 14.63
N ASP A 77 17.62 0.63 14.14
CA ASP A 77 16.23 0.74 14.56
C ASP A 77 15.38 -0.36 13.85
N LEU A 78 15.21 -1.50 14.52
CA LEU A 78 14.45 -2.64 14.02
C LEU A 78 12.98 -2.31 13.76
N ARG A 79 12.39 -1.39 14.54
CA ARG A 79 10.99 -0.93 14.33
C ARG A 79 10.86 -0.20 13.02
N ALA A 80 11.84 0.64 12.67
CA ALA A 80 11.86 1.34 11.40
C ALA A 80 11.96 0.36 10.22
N ILE A 81 12.64 -0.78 10.37
CA ILE A 81 12.70 -1.83 9.35
C ILE A 81 11.34 -2.49 9.17
N ILE A 82 10.64 -2.85 10.26
CA ILE A 82 9.29 -3.40 10.20
C ILE A 82 8.34 -2.42 9.49
N PHE A 83 8.37 -1.16 9.89
CA PHE A 83 7.55 -0.12 9.28
C PHE A 83 7.85 0.02 7.77
N ALA A 84 9.13 -0.06 7.38
CA ALA A 84 9.54 -0.07 5.99
C ALA A 84 8.95 -1.26 5.21
N ALA A 85 9.01 -2.45 5.78
CA ALA A 85 8.48 -3.67 5.16
C ALA A 85 6.96 -3.57 4.94
N ILE A 86 6.21 -3.06 5.92
CA ILE A 86 4.76 -2.85 5.81
C ILE A 86 4.44 -1.86 4.68
N ILE A 87 5.15 -0.73 4.62
CA ILE A 87 4.92 0.28 3.57
C ILE A 87 5.26 -0.26 2.18
N ILE A 88 6.38 -0.96 2.03
CA ILE A 88 6.78 -1.54 0.74
C ILE A 88 5.76 -2.57 0.27
N GLY A 89 5.30 -3.44 1.17
CA GLY A 89 4.25 -4.42 0.86
C GLY A 89 2.94 -3.78 0.45
N ALA A 90 2.48 -2.77 1.19
CA ALA A 90 1.27 -2.02 0.85
C ALA A 90 1.42 -1.25 -0.48
N MET A 91 2.61 -0.69 -0.77
CA MET A 91 2.87 0.10 -1.97
C MET A 91 2.64 -0.70 -3.25
N GLY A 92 3.11 -1.95 -3.32
CA GLY A 92 2.91 -2.80 -4.50
C GLY A 92 1.44 -2.95 -4.83
N ALA A 93 0.64 -3.39 -3.86
CA ALA A 93 -0.78 -3.64 -4.04
C ALA A 93 -1.59 -2.35 -4.31
N THR A 94 -1.28 -1.25 -3.63
CA THR A 94 -1.97 0.04 -3.86
C THR A 94 -1.63 0.64 -5.22
N MET A 95 -0.40 0.38 -5.73
CA MET A 95 0.03 0.85 -7.05
C MET A 95 -0.80 0.19 -8.17
N ASP A 96 -1.00 -1.12 -8.10
CA ASP A 96 -1.77 -1.86 -9.08
C ASP A 96 -3.22 -1.37 -9.12
N VAL A 97 -3.86 -1.25 -7.96
CA VAL A 97 -5.25 -0.74 -7.86
C VAL A 97 -5.38 0.69 -8.36
N ALA A 98 -4.46 1.58 -7.98
CA ALA A 98 -4.48 2.97 -8.43
C ALA A 98 -4.31 3.07 -9.95
N MET A 99 -3.48 2.21 -10.54
CA MET A 99 -3.24 2.17 -11.97
C MET A 99 -4.44 1.64 -12.74
N ASP A 100 -5.06 0.57 -12.27
CA ASP A 100 -6.23 -0.04 -12.90
C ASP A 100 -7.41 0.92 -12.91
N ILE A 101 -7.70 1.57 -11.77
CA ILE A 101 -8.77 2.58 -11.69
C ILE A 101 -8.45 3.77 -12.59
N SER A 102 -7.26 4.33 -12.52
CA SER A 102 -6.88 5.47 -13.34
C SER A 102 -6.96 5.12 -14.82
N SER A 103 -6.42 3.96 -15.23
CA SER A 103 -6.42 3.49 -16.61
C SER A 103 -7.85 3.36 -17.15
N SER A 104 -8.71 2.70 -16.39
CA SER A 104 -10.11 2.47 -16.75
C SER A 104 -10.90 3.78 -16.88
N LEU A 105 -10.74 4.72 -15.94
CA LEU A 105 -11.45 5.99 -15.95
C LEU A 105 -10.99 6.90 -17.10
N PHE A 106 -9.69 6.93 -17.41
CA PHE A 106 -9.19 7.65 -18.59
C PHE A 106 -9.71 7.03 -19.89
N GLU A 107 -9.85 5.71 -19.99
CA GLU A 107 -10.42 5.03 -21.15
C GLU A 107 -11.93 5.31 -21.32
N ILE A 108 -12.70 5.29 -20.22
CA ILE A 108 -14.12 5.63 -20.22
C ILE A 108 -14.30 7.08 -20.68
N HIS A 109 -13.53 8.02 -20.14
CA HIS A 109 -13.61 9.43 -20.53
C HIS A 109 -13.20 9.65 -22.00
N ARG A 110 -12.26 8.86 -22.53
CA ARG A 110 -11.86 8.94 -23.94
C ARG A 110 -12.99 8.50 -24.87
N LYS A 111 -13.76 7.47 -24.48
CA LYS A 111 -14.91 6.96 -25.25
C LYS A 111 -16.16 7.83 -25.10
N ILE A 112 -16.36 8.42 -23.93
CA ILE A 112 -17.52 9.24 -23.60
C ILE A 112 -17.02 10.59 -23.07
N PRO A 113 -16.67 11.55 -23.96
CA PRO A 113 -16.08 12.82 -23.54
C PRO A 113 -17.02 13.72 -22.71
N ASP A 114 -18.33 13.49 -22.82
CA ASP A 114 -19.35 14.27 -22.14
C ASP A 114 -19.81 13.69 -20.81
N ILE A 115 -19.17 12.61 -20.35
CA ILE A 115 -19.49 12.00 -19.07
C ILE A 115 -19.30 13.01 -17.90
N SER A 116 -20.25 13.03 -16.97
CA SER A 116 -20.18 13.92 -15.83
C SER A 116 -19.14 13.43 -14.80
N PHE A 117 -18.58 14.35 -14.02
CA PHE A 117 -17.62 14.03 -12.96
C PHE A 117 -18.14 12.93 -12.01
N TRP A 118 -19.37 13.07 -11.53
CA TRP A 118 -19.94 12.10 -10.58
C TRP A 118 -20.17 10.72 -11.18
N HIS A 119 -20.60 10.64 -12.44
CA HIS A 119 -20.70 9.35 -13.13
C HIS A 119 -19.33 8.68 -13.30
N LEU A 120 -18.30 9.47 -13.55
CA LEU A 120 -16.95 8.95 -13.66
C LEU A 120 -16.44 8.46 -12.31
N VAL A 121 -16.67 9.21 -11.23
CA VAL A 121 -16.34 8.79 -9.86
C VAL A 121 -17.09 7.49 -9.49
N GLN A 122 -18.38 7.42 -9.78
CA GLN A 122 -19.17 6.21 -9.52
C GLN A 122 -18.65 4.99 -10.29
N SER A 123 -18.25 5.20 -11.55
CA SER A 123 -17.60 4.13 -12.34
C SER A 123 -16.30 3.68 -11.70
N GLY A 124 -15.49 4.63 -11.18
CA GLY A 124 -14.26 4.32 -10.45
C GLY A 124 -14.49 3.50 -9.19
N PHE A 125 -15.54 3.83 -8.42
CA PHE A 125 -15.92 3.04 -7.25
C PHE A 125 -16.37 1.62 -7.62
N ASN A 126 -17.18 1.48 -8.68
CA ASN A 126 -17.63 0.16 -9.13
C ASN A 126 -16.45 -0.71 -9.57
N ILE A 127 -15.56 -0.17 -10.41
CA ILE A 127 -14.34 -0.86 -10.84
C ILE A 127 -13.47 -1.23 -9.63
N GLY A 128 -13.24 -0.27 -8.73
CA GLY A 128 -12.44 -0.51 -7.53
C GLY A 128 -13.04 -1.58 -6.63
N ARG A 129 -14.37 -1.63 -6.50
CA ARG A 129 -15.07 -2.67 -5.74
C ARG A 129 -14.87 -4.06 -6.33
N ASP A 130 -14.89 -4.19 -7.66
CA ASP A 130 -14.69 -5.47 -8.32
C ASP A 130 -13.25 -5.97 -8.14
N ILE A 131 -12.26 -5.07 -8.22
CA ILE A 131 -10.84 -5.39 -8.04
C ILE A 131 -10.50 -5.68 -6.58
N MET A 132 -11.11 -4.94 -5.64
CA MET A 132 -10.78 -4.99 -4.22
C MET A 132 -10.81 -6.40 -3.63
N GLY A 133 -11.87 -7.16 -3.93
CA GLY A 133 -12.07 -8.50 -3.37
C GLY A 133 -10.94 -9.46 -3.75
N THR A 134 -10.48 -9.39 -4.98
CA THR A 134 -9.38 -10.24 -5.48
C THR A 134 -8.02 -9.78 -4.98
N MET A 135 -7.74 -8.49 -5.03
CA MET A 135 -6.45 -7.93 -4.62
C MET A 135 -6.19 -8.05 -3.12
N ALA A 136 -7.18 -7.69 -2.28
CA ALA A 136 -7.05 -7.83 -0.83
C ALA A 136 -6.87 -9.30 -0.41
N ASN A 137 -7.64 -10.21 -1.01
CA ASN A 137 -7.52 -11.65 -0.73
C ASN A 137 -6.15 -12.19 -1.15
N THR A 138 -5.64 -11.80 -2.32
CA THR A 138 -4.32 -12.21 -2.81
C THR A 138 -3.21 -11.71 -1.86
N LEU A 139 -3.33 -10.49 -1.37
CA LEU A 139 -2.37 -9.93 -0.41
C LEU A 139 -2.34 -10.72 0.90
N ILE A 140 -3.52 -11.02 1.47
CA ILE A 140 -3.64 -11.83 2.68
C ILE A 140 -3.04 -13.23 2.47
N LEU A 141 -3.36 -13.88 1.35
CA LEU A 141 -2.83 -15.21 1.03
C LEU A 141 -1.30 -15.19 0.84
N ALA A 142 -0.75 -14.13 0.26
CA ALA A 142 0.70 -13.96 0.13
C ALA A 142 1.38 -13.91 1.50
N TYR A 143 0.82 -13.15 2.45
CA TYR A 143 1.37 -13.09 3.81
C TYR A 143 1.20 -14.40 4.58
N ILE A 144 0.05 -15.06 4.48
CA ILE A 144 -0.14 -16.39 5.08
C ILE A 144 0.87 -17.39 4.48
N GLY A 145 1.08 -17.34 3.17
CA GLY A 145 2.04 -18.21 2.48
C GLY A 145 3.48 -17.98 2.91
N SER A 146 3.90 -16.72 3.09
CA SER A 146 5.24 -16.38 3.58
C SER A 146 5.49 -16.84 5.01
N SER A 147 4.46 -16.78 5.87
CA SER A 147 4.55 -17.15 7.28
C SER A 147 4.32 -18.63 7.53
N LEU A 148 3.93 -19.42 6.50
CA LEU A 148 3.51 -20.82 6.68
C LEU A 148 4.59 -21.69 7.34
N THR A 149 5.84 -21.56 6.91
CA THR A 149 6.97 -22.32 7.49
C THR A 149 7.16 -22.02 8.98
N THR A 150 7.03 -20.76 9.35
CA THR A 150 7.13 -20.31 10.74
C THR A 150 6.00 -20.86 11.59
N VAL A 151 4.76 -20.82 11.07
CA VAL A 151 3.59 -21.38 11.75
C VAL A 151 3.74 -22.89 11.95
N LEU A 152 4.21 -23.61 10.92
CA LEU A 152 4.47 -25.06 11.01
C LEU A 152 5.56 -25.39 12.03
N LEU A 153 6.62 -24.59 12.10
CA LEU A 153 7.68 -24.75 13.08
C LEU A 153 7.11 -24.65 14.51
N TYR A 154 6.34 -23.62 14.80
CA TYR A 154 5.73 -23.46 16.12
C TYR A 154 4.67 -24.50 16.42
N ALA A 155 3.90 -24.94 15.43
CA ALA A 155 2.96 -26.05 15.59
C ALA A 155 3.67 -27.37 15.97
N SER A 156 4.87 -27.60 15.44
CA SER A 156 5.70 -28.77 15.75
C SER A 156 6.18 -28.77 17.23
N TYR A 157 6.32 -27.59 17.83
CA TYR A 157 6.65 -27.45 19.25
C TYR A 157 5.42 -27.57 20.19
N GLN A 158 4.26 -28.00 19.67
CA GLN A 158 3.00 -28.08 20.43
C GLN A 158 2.62 -26.75 21.12
N ALA A 159 3.00 -25.62 20.53
CA ALA A 159 2.63 -24.33 21.06
C ALA A 159 1.11 -24.15 21.03
N SER A 160 0.55 -23.63 22.11
CA SER A 160 -0.88 -23.29 22.14
C SER A 160 -1.18 -22.14 21.16
N LEU A 161 -2.42 -22.06 20.69
CA LEU A 161 -2.86 -20.97 19.81
C LEU A 161 -2.60 -19.59 20.43
N GLU A 162 -2.79 -19.49 21.74
CA GLU A 162 -2.53 -18.27 22.50
C GLU A 162 -1.04 -17.89 22.48
N GLN A 163 -0.14 -18.86 22.61
CA GLN A 163 1.30 -18.63 22.51
C GLN A 163 1.71 -18.22 21.09
N LEU A 164 1.09 -18.80 20.06
CA LEU A 164 1.32 -18.41 18.67
C LEU A 164 0.89 -16.96 18.41
N LEU A 165 -0.32 -16.59 18.83
CA LEU A 165 -0.86 -15.24 18.61
C LEU A 165 -0.12 -14.17 19.43
N ASN A 166 0.59 -14.55 20.49
CA ASN A 166 1.42 -13.63 21.27
C ASN A 166 2.86 -13.48 20.72
N ARG A 167 3.21 -14.19 19.64
CA ARG A 167 4.52 -14.00 18.99
C ARG A 167 4.53 -12.73 18.16
N GLU A 168 5.53 -11.87 18.39
CA GLU A 168 5.66 -10.59 17.70
C GLU A 168 5.72 -10.76 16.18
N LEU A 169 6.39 -11.81 15.68
CA LEU A 169 6.44 -12.12 14.26
C LEU A 169 5.04 -12.31 13.65
N ILE A 170 4.18 -13.11 14.30
CA ILE A 170 2.81 -13.36 13.83
C ILE A 170 1.97 -12.06 13.87
N ILE A 171 2.15 -11.26 14.91
CA ILE A 171 1.47 -9.98 15.06
C ILE A 171 1.88 -9.04 13.92
N VAL A 172 3.18 -8.94 13.59
CA VAL A 172 3.68 -8.10 12.52
C VAL A 172 3.13 -8.53 11.16
N GLU A 173 3.06 -9.83 10.87
CA GLU A 173 2.47 -10.35 9.64
C GLU A 173 0.97 -10.00 9.52
N LEU A 174 0.22 -10.14 10.61
CA LEU A 174 -1.18 -9.74 10.66
C LEU A 174 -1.36 -8.23 10.44
N LEU A 175 -0.52 -7.41 11.08
CA LEU A 175 -0.53 -5.97 10.90
C LEU A 175 -0.22 -5.58 9.46
N GLN A 176 0.72 -6.24 8.83
CA GLN A 176 1.10 -6.01 7.44
C GLN A 176 -0.06 -6.32 6.50
N ALA A 177 -0.72 -7.47 6.70
CA ALA A 177 -1.89 -7.87 5.92
C ALA A 177 -3.06 -6.89 6.09
N LEU A 178 -3.37 -6.49 7.31
CA LEU A 178 -4.46 -5.56 7.63
C LEU A 178 -4.17 -4.15 7.11
N SER A 179 -2.98 -3.61 7.38
CA SER A 179 -2.59 -2.27 6.93
C SER A 179 -2.57 -2.17 5.41
N GLY A 180 -2.05 -3.21 4.73
CA GLY A 180 -2.05 -3.29 3.28
C GLY A 180 -3.46 -3.34 2.70
N SER A 181 -4.34 -4.17 3.26
CA SER A 181 -5.73 -4.28 2.81
C SER A 181 -6.51 -2.97 3.00
N ILE A 182 -6.33 -2.28 4.13
CA ILE A 182 -6.95 -0.97 4.36
C ILE A 182 -6.35 0.08 3.42
N GLY A 183 -5.04 0.02 3.13
CA GLY A 183 -4.39 0.86 2.12
C GLY A 183 -5.04 0.71 0.75
N ILE A 184 -5.29 -0.53 0.30
CA ILE A 184 -6.01 -0.81 -0.95
C ILE A 184 -7.41 -0.19 -0.92
N LEU A 185 -8.18 -0.42 0.15
CA LEU A 185 -9.53 0.12 0.32
C LEU A 185 -9.57 1.64 0.18
N CYS A 186 -8.64 2.34 0.79
CA CYS A 186 -8.55 3.79 0.74
C CYS A 186 -8.00 4.32 -0.60
N THR A 187 -7.19 3.52 -1.30
CA THR A 187 -6.70 3.87 -2.64
C THR A 187 -7.83 4.03 -3.65
N ILE A 188 -8.89 3.22 -3.54
CA ILE A 188 -10.03 3.25 -4.47
C ILE A 188 -10.70 4.63 -4.54
N PRO A 189 -11.23 5.19 -3.44
CA PRO A 189 -11.85 6.51 -3.47
C PRO A 189 -10.85 7.59 -3.90
N ILE A 190 -9.63 7.57 -3.35
CA ILE A 190 -8.63 8.58 -3.66
C ILE A 190 -8.31 8.59 -5.16
N SER A 191 -8.04 7.42 -5.76
CA SER A 191 -7.77 7.30 -7.20
C SER A 191 -8.96 7.68 -8.06
N ALA A 192 -10.18 7.28 -7.67
CA ALA A 192 -11.40 7.62 -8.39
C ALA A 192 -11.64 9.14 -8.44
N PHE A 193 -11.48 9.83 -7.32
CA PHE A 193 -11.63 11.30 -7.28
C PHE A 193 -10.53 12.01 -8.07
N ILE A 194 -9.27 11.63 -7.92
CA ILE A 194 -8.14 12.26 -8.61
C ILE A 194 -8.24 12.03 -10.12
N ALA A 195 -8.49 10.79 -10.57
CA ALA A 195 -8.60 10.48 -11.99
C ALA A 195 -9.76 11.22 -12.65
N SER A 196 -10.93 11.21 -12.00
CA SER A 196 -12.12 11.94 -12.50
C SER A 196 -11.88 13.45 -12.55
N GLY A 197 -11.20 14.01 -11.55
CA GLY A 197 -10.82 15.42 -11.52
C GLY A 197 -9.90 15.80 -12.68
N LEU A 198 -8.84 15.03 -12.90
CA LEU A 198 -7.89 15.26 -13.99
C LEU A 198 -8.51 15.08 -15.39
N CYS A 199 -9.45 14.14 -15.54
CA CYS A 199 -10.23 13.97 -16.76
C CYS A 199 -11.11 15.21 -17.07
N CYS A 200 -11.86 15.68 -16.08
CA CYS A 200 -12.77 16.80 -16.25
C CYS A 200 -12.06 18.17 -16.41
N MET A 201 -10.87 18.33 -15.83
CA MET A 201 -10.08 19.57 -16.01
C MET A 201 -9.67 19.78 -17.46
N LYS A 202 -9.41 18.74 -18.24
CA LYS A 202 -9.09 18.83 -19.66
C LYS A 202 -10.23 19.45 -20.46
N LYS A 203 -11.49 19.14 -20.11
CA LYS A 203 -12.68 19.70 -20.78
C LYS A 203 -12.81 21.21 -20.56
N ARG A 204 -12.45 21.69 -19.36
CA ARG A 204 -12.51 23.14 -19.05
C ARG A 204 -11.43 23.95 -19.79
N ALA A 205 -10.24 23.38 -19.99
CA ALA A 205 -9.16 24.05 -20.71
C ALA A 205 -9.51 24.23 -22.22
N ILE A 206 -9.99 23.15 -22.85
CA ILE A 206 -10.37 23.20 -24.29
C ILE A 206 -11.56 24.14 -24.52
N LYS A 207 -12.52 24.24 -23.60
CA LYS A 207 -13.69 25.12 -23.71
C LYS A 207 -13.36 26.61 -23.45
N LYS A 208 -12.17 26.92 -22.94
CA LYS A 208 -11.69 28.28 -22.70
C LYS A 208 -10.90 28.84 -23.89
N GLU A 209 -10.40 27.94 -24.75
CA GLU A 209 -9.61 28.31 -25.96
C GLU A 209 -10.47 28.32 -27.23
N ALA A 210 -11.73 27.90 -27.18
CA ALA A 210 -12.75 27.98 -28.24
C ALA A 210 -13.74 29.10 -27.95
#